data_fc0de1faf79512749ed82b3c31e174f6
#
_entry.id   fc0de1faf79512749ed82b3c31e174f6
#
_cell.length_a   1.000
_cell.length_b   1.000
_cell.length_c   1.000
_cell.angle_alpha   90.00
_cell.angle_beta   90.00
_cell.angle_gamma   90.00
#
_symmetry.space_group_name_H-M   'P 1'
#
loop_
_entity.id
_entity.type
_entity.pdbx_description
1 polymer ?
#
loop_
_entity_poly.entity_id
_entity_poly.type
_entity_poly.pdbx_seq_one_letter_code
_entity_poly.pdbx_strand_id
1 'polypeptide(L)'
;MNKTEFADRLAENEYDNINVLQLFGLQDDVYVGGSIEIYHKPCGHTDTVIFRQGIYENTINDCINDYCSECRRKMNNTVEFVKSYIEWLYVDVKTDSYGRKSILKSGDYREFFKSDINLDKFVKQNYAASPLRLMGAIDSYIAKNPRTYCDENGKEITTVKIDSVKNRITHFRGRCGISRKELSDKTEIAFKTIENYELGRTKLTSISVENAFRIAQVLGIRAEYLI
;
A
#
# COMPACT_ATOMS: atom_id res chain seq x y z
N MET A 1 1.11 30.68 24.82
CA MET A 1 0.74 29.73 25.86
C MET A 1 2.00 29.39 26.66
N ASN A 2 1.95 29.48 27.97
CA ASN A 2 3.09 29.07 28.79
C ASN A 2 3.06 27.56 29.11
N LYS A 3 4.11 27.07 29.81
CA LYS A 3 4.25 25.63 30.10
C LYS A 3 3.10 25.09 30.97
N THR A 4 2.71 25.84 31.98
CA THR A 4 1.64 25.48 32.93
C THR A 4 0.30 25.41 32.19
N GLU A 5 -0.05 26.45 31.43
CA GLU A 5 -1.27 26.52 30.65
C GLU A 5 -1.35 25.37 29.60
N PHE A 6 -0.22 24.99 28.99
CA PHE A 6 -0.16 23.87 28.07
C PHE A 6 -0.37 22.53 28.78
N ALA A 7 0.29 22.35 29.93
CA ALA A 7 0.13 21.14 30.74
C ALA A 7 -1.30 20.98 31.25
N ASP A 8 -1.92 22.08 31.71
CA ASP A 8 -3.30 22.08 32.19
C ASP A 8 -4.28 21.73 31.07
N ARG A 9 -4.11 22.31 29.88
CA ARG A 9 -4.95 21.97 28.72
C ARG A 9 -4.79 20.54 28.25
N LEU A 10 -3.59 19.95 28.35
CA LEU A 10 -3.37 18.54 28.06
C LEU A 10 -4.00 17.64 29.12
N ALA A 11 -4.03 18.06 30.38
CA ALA A 11 -4.65 17.33 31.50
C ALA A 11 -6.18 17.43 31.49
N GLU A 12 -6.75 18.58 31.12
CA GLU A 12 -8.19 18.82 31.02
C GLU A 12 -8.87 18.02 29.91
N ASN A 13 -8.13 17.76 28.84
CA ASN A 13 -8.60 16.90 27.77
C ASN A 13 -8.10 15.47 28.08
N GLU A 14 -8.94 14.64 28.64
CA GLU A 14 -8.69 13.20 28.84
C GLU A 14 -8.48 12.51 27.49
N TYR A 15 -7.25 12.62 26.97
CA TYR A 15 -6.91 11.89 25.77
C TYR A 15 -6.63 10.44 26.13
N ASP A 16 -7.64 9.60 26.01
CA ASP A 16 -7.54 8.17 26.31
C ASP A 16 -6.41 7.48 25.55
N ASN A 17 -5.95 8.06 24.44
CA ASN A 17 -5.04 7.45 23.50
C ASN A 17 -3.58 7.92 23.55
N ILE A 18 -3.28 8.99 24.29
CA ILE A 18 -1.92 9.51 24.40
C ILE A 18 -1.53 9.82 25.84
N ASN A 19 -0.23 9.73 26.13
CA ASN A 19 0.37 10.28 27.33
C ASN A 19 1.50 11.22 26.93
N VAL A 20 1.56 12.39 27.53
CA VAL A 20 2.73 13.26 27.44
C VAL A 20 3.77 12.74 28.42
N LEU A 21 4.87 12.20 27.89
CA LEU A 21 5.94 11.64 28.71
C LEU A 21 6.84 12.73 29.26
N GLN A 22 7.19 13.70 28.41
CA GLN A 22 8.15 14.74 28.80
C GLN A 22 8.00 16.01 27.97
N LEU A 23 8.19 17.15 28.63
CA LEU A 23 8.21 18.51 28.07
C LEU A 23 9.60 19.09 28.26
N PHE A 24 10.28 19.45 27.19
CA PHE A 24 11.63 20.01 27.23
C PHE A 24 11.66 21.43 26.65
N GLY A 25 12.56 22.27 27.17
CA GLY A 25 12.91 23.57 26.59
C GLY A 25 11.88 24.68 26.78
N LEU A 26 10.84 24.49 27.60
CA LEU A 26 9.87 25.51 27.92
C LEU A 26 10.29 26.26 29.21
N GLN A 27 10.42 27.58 29.07
CA GLN A 27 10.51 28.49 30.21
C GLN A 27 9.18 29.25 30.35
N ASP A 28 8.75 29.54 31.57
CA ASP A 28 7.41 30.09 31.84
C ASP A 28 7.17 31.47 31.20
N ASP A 29 8.24 32.25 30.91
CA ASP A 29 8.11 33.64 30.43
C ASP A 29 8.76 33.91 29.06
N VAL A 30 9.38 32.95 28.43
CA VAL A 30 10.07 33.15 27.14
C VAL A 30 9.70 32.02 26.17
N TYR A 31 9.24 32.39 24.97
CA TYR A 31 9.00 31.47 23.86
C TYR A 31 10.32 30.96 23.30
N VAL A 32 10.92 30.01 23.97
CA VAL A 32 12.08 29.28 23.48
C VAL A 32 11.54 28.00 22.80
N GLY A 33 12.15 27.59 21.71
CA GLY A 33 11.83 26.30 21.07
C GLY A 33 12.00 25.16 22.06
N GLY A 34 11.23 24.10 21.88
CA GLY A 34 11.26 22.94 22.73
C GLY A 34 10.77 21.69 22.03
N SER A 35 10.63 20.60 22.77
CA SER A 35 10.09 19.35 22.27
C SER A 35 9.15 18.70 23.30
N ILE A 36 8.22 17.91 22.79
CA ILE A 36 7.28 17.11 23.57
C ILE A 36 7.46 15.65 23.16
N GLU A 37 7.63 14.77 24.12
CA GLU A 37 7.53 13.33 23.90
C GLU A 37 6.12 12.85 24.22
N ILE A 38 5.50 12.17 23.26
CA ILE A 38 4.13 11.67 23.32
C ILE A 38 4.15 10.16 23.16
N TYR A 39 3.59 9.45 24.13
CA TYR A 39 3.37 8.02 24.06
C TYR A 39 1.97 7.70 23.55
N HIS A 40 1.86 6.96 22.45
CA HIS A 40 0.60 6.52 21.87
C HIS A 40 0.18 5.16 22.43
N LYS A 41 -0.74 5.16 23.40
CA LYS A 41 -1.20 3.96 24.12
C LYS A 41 -1.66 2.81 23.18
N PRO A 42 -2.44 3.05 22.11
CA PRO A 42 -2.96 1.96 21.28
C PRO A 42 -1.88 1.17 20.55
N CYS A 43 -0.76 1.81 20.20
CA CYS A 43 0.30 1.19 19.38
C CYS A 43 1.63 1.05 20.11
N GLY A 44 1.79 1.68 21.28
CA GLY A 44 3.02 1.62 22.08
C GLY A 44 4.22 2.37 21.50
N HIS A 45 4.01 3.23 20.49
CA HIS A 45 5.07 4.06 19.92
C HIS A 45 5.20 5.38 20.66
N THR A 46 6.39 5.98 20.59
CA THR A 46 6.67 7.32 21.10
C THR A 46 7.04 8.23 19.94
N ASP A 47 6.43 9.40 19.87
CA ASP A 47 6.77 10.47 18.95
C ASP A 47 7.37 11.66 19.68
N THR A 48 8.27 12.37 18.99
CA THR A 48 8.82 13.63 19.47
C THR A 48 8.32 14.75 18.56
N VAL A 49 7.55 15.68 19.12
CA VAL A 49 7.11 16.89 18.43
C VAL A 49 8.04 18.03 18.80
N ILE A 50 8.65 18.66 17.78
CA ILE A 50 9.58 19.79 17.95
C ILE A 50 8.88 21.08 17.54
N PHE A 51 8.92 22.09 18.39
CA PHE A 51 8.42 23.43 18.09
C PHE A 51 9.52 24.50 18.28
N ARG A 52 9.57 25.46 17.35
CA ARG A 52 10.68 26.43 17.28
C ARG A 52 10.33 27.84 17.77
N GLN A 53 9.06 28.18 17.87
CA GLN A 53 8.60 29.56 18.15
C GLN A 53 7.42 29.62 19.15
N GLY A 54 7.38 28.73 20.11
CA GLY A 54 6.30 28.70 21.10
C GLY A 54 5.24 27.62 20.84
N ILE A 55 4.35 27.42 21.80
CA ILE A 55 3.26 26.46 21.69
C ILE A 55 2.00 27.23 21.27
N TYR A 56 1.47 26.85 20.12
CA TYR A 56 0.21 27.37 19.60
C TYR A 56 -0.91 26.36 19.81
N GLU A 57 -2.15 26.81 19.74
CA GLU A 57 -3.34 25.95 19.84
C GLU A 57 -3.31 24.82 18.77
N ASN A 58 -2.81 25.12 17.58
CA ASN A 58 -2.60 24.13 16.52
C ASN A 58 -1.59 23.04 16.92
N THR A 59 -0.55 23.37 17.69
CA THR A 59 0.45 22.41 18.16
C THR A 59 -0.19 21.35 19.07
N ILE A 60 -1.14 21.76 19.91
CA ILE A 60 -1.91 20.84 20.76
C ILE A 60 -2.76 19.92 19.89
N ASN A 61 -3.50 20.49 18.94
CA ASN A 61 -4.36 19.73 18.04
C ASN A 61 -3.56 18.76 17.18
N ASP A 62 -2.38 19.14 16.71
CA ASP A 62 -1.47 18.28 15.95
C ASP A 62 -0.95 17.11 16.81
N CYS A 63 -0.63 17.38 18.08
CA CYS A 63 -0.21 16.33 19.02
C CYS A 63 -1.34 15.34 19.35
N ILE A 64 -2.58 15.81 19.36
CA ILE A 64 -3.74 15.07 19.85
C ILE A 64 -4.44 14.29 18.74
N ASN A 65 -4.65 14.94 17.60
CA ASN A 65 -5.42 14.39 16.49
C ASN A 65 -4.57 13.58 15.52
N ASP A 66 -3.25 13.63 15.67
CA ASP A 66 -2.38 12.88 14.76
C ASP A 66 -2.19 11.43 15.21
N TYR A 67 -2.34 10.54 14.25
CA TYR A 67 -1.79 9.20 14.38
C TYR A 67 -0.30 9.32 14.67
N CYS A 68 0.22 8.43 15.52
CA CYS A 68 1.66 8.29 15.68
C CYS A 68 2.34 8.23 14.31
N SER A 69 3.48 8.90 14.15
CA SER A 69 4.15 9.07 12.87
C SER A 69 4.49 7.73 12.20
N GLU A 70 4.81 6.72 13.02
CA GLU A 70 5.09 5.38 12.52
C GLU A 70 3.84 4.66 12.03
N CYS A 71 2.71 4.79 12.74
CA CYS A 71 1.44 4.24 12.29
C CYS A 71 0.96 4.92 11.02
N ARG A 72 1.11 6.25 10.91
CA ARG A 72 0.80 7.01 9.70
C ARG A 72 1.66 6.55 8.52
N ARG A 73 2.97 6.38 8.72
CA ARG A 73 3.87 5.85 7.68
C ARG A 73 3.47 4.43 7.24
N LYS A 74 3.12 3.56 8.18
CA LYS A 74 2.63 2.21 7.88
C LYS A 74 1.31 2.26 7.10
N MET A 75 0.38 3.13 7.48
CA MET A 75 -0.87 3.34 6.74
C MET A 75 -0.62 3.80 5.32
N ASN A 76 0.22 4.82 5.12
CA ASN A 76 0.55 5.34 3.80
C ASN A 76 1.19 4.26 2.93
N ASN A 77 2.15 3.50 3.47
CA ASN A 77 2.76 2.37 2.77
C ASN A 77 1.72 1.29 2.41
N THR A 78 0.73 1.07 3.27
CA THR A 78 -0.36 0.13 3.00
C THR A 78 -1.27 0.64 1.89
N VAL A 79 -1.62 1.93 1.88
CA VAL A 79 -2.39 2.57 0.80
C VAL A 79 -1.68 2.39 -0.53
N GLU A 80 -0.39 2.74 -0.59
CA GLU A 80 0.41 2.60 -1.81
C GLU A 80 0.53 1.15 -2.26
N PHE A 81 0.67 0.22 -1.31
CA PHE A 81 0.68 -1.21 -1.65
C PHE A 81 -0.65 -1.66 -2.25
N VAL A 82 -1.80 -1.29 -1.65
CA VAL A 82 -3.13 -1.65 -2.15
C VAL A 82 -3.35 -1.13 -3.56
N LYS A 83 -3.07 0.16 -3.78
CA LYS A 83 -3.18 0.80 -5.09
C LYS A 83 -2.32 0.08 -6.12
N SER A 84 -1.03 -0.05 -5.83
CA SER A 84 -0.06 -0.69 -6.71
C SER A 84 -0.42 -2.15 -7.00
N TYR A 85 -0.84 -2.91 -5.99
CA TYR A 85 -1.24 -4.31 -6.17
C TYR A 85 -2.41 -4.45 -7.16
N ILE A 86 -3.42 -3.61 -7.04
CA ILE A 86 -4.57 -3.62 -7.94
C ILE A 86 -4.15 -3.21 -9.35
N GLU A 87 -3.44 -2.10 -9.50
CA GLU A 87 -3.01 -1.57 -10.79
C GLU A 87 -2.08 -2.52 -11.56
N TRP A 88 -1.29 -3.33 -10.85
CA TRP A 88 -0.38 -4.28 -11.48
C TRP A 88 -1.00 -5.64 -11.77
N LEU A 89 -1.87 -6.13 -10.91
CA LEU A 89 -2.38 -7.50 -10.97
C LEU A 89 -3.82 -7.65 -11.43
N TYR A 90 -4.58 -6.55 -11.50
CA TYR A 90 -5.94 -6.58 -12.01
C TYR A 90 -6.03 -5.90 -13.37
N VAL A 91 -6.74 -6.53 -14.28
CA VAL A 91 -6.89 -6.08 -15.66
C VAL A 91 -8.35 -6.16 -16.07
N ASP A 92 -8.73 -5.21 -16.92
CA ASP A 92 -10.03 -5.24 -17.57
C ASP A 92 -9.97 -6.17 -18.77
N VAL A 93 -10.94 -7.05 -18.86
CA VAL A 93 -10.99 -8.10 -19.88
C VAL A 93 -12.32 -8.04 -20.59
N LYS A 94 -12.26 -8.00 -21.92
CA LYS A 94 -13.39 -8.18 -22.80
C LYS A 94 -13.45 -9.62 -23.26
N THR A 95 -14.59 -10.26 -23.11
CA THR A 95 -14.83 -11.61 -23.61
C THR A 95 -15.65 -11.55 -24.90
N ASP A 96 -15.18 -12.18 -25.97
CA ASP A 96 -15.94 -12.26 -27.23
C ASP A 96 -16.98 -13.40 -27.19
N SER A 97 -17.79 -13.47 -28.24
CA SER A 97 -18.86 -14.49 -28.38
C SER A 97 -18.32 -15.95 -28.42
N TYR A 98 -17.03 -16.13 -28.61
CA TYR A 98 -16.35 -17.44 -28.61
C TYR A 98 -15.67 -17.72 -27.27
N GLY A 99 -15.85 -16.85 -26.26
CA GLY A 99 -15.22 -17.00 -24.96
C GLY A 99 -13.74 -16.59 -24.89
N ARG A 100 -13.19 -15.97 -25.97
CA ARG A 100 -11.79 -15.54 -25.99
C ARG A 100 -11.67 -14.21 -25.25
N LYS A 101 -10.67 -14.13 -24.38
CA LYS A 101 -10.42 -12.99 -23.50
C LYS A 101 -9.35 -12.06 -24.06
N SER A 102 -9.66 -10.78 -24.17
CA SER A 102 -8.75 -9.72 -24.60
C SER A 102 -8.51 -8.75 -23.46
N ILE A 103 -7.24 -8.54 -23.06
CA ILE A 103 -6.86 -7.59 -22.04
C ILE A 103 -6.96 -6.18 -22.62
N LEU A 104 -7.70 -5.27 -21.98
CA LEU A 104 -7.89 -3.88 -22.40
C LEU A 104 -6.92 -2.93 -21.68
N LYS A 105 -6.94 -2.93 -20.35
CA LYS A 105 -6.12 -2.05 -19.51
C LYS A 105 -5.83 -2.72 -18.16
N SER A 106 -4.96 -2.09 -17.37
CA SER A 106 -4.82 -2.44 -15.95
C SER A 106 -6.04 -1.95 -15.17
N GLY A 107 -6.40 -2.67 -14.11
CA GLY A 107 -7.43 -2.24 -13.17
C GLY A 107 -7.04 -0.93 -12.48
N ASP A 108 -8.05 -0.14 -12.08
CA ASP A 108 -7.87 1.06 -11.27
C ASP A 108 -8.41 0.81 -9.86
N TYR A 109 -7.61 1.01 -8.83
CA TYR A 109 -8.02 0.77 -7.44
C TYR A 109 -9.27 1.56 -7.04
N ARG A 110 -9.47 2.77 -7.60
CA ARG A 110 -10.62 3.64 -7.32
C ARG A 110 -11.95 3.01 -7.72
N GLU A 111 -11.91 2.12 -8.67
CA GLU A 111 -13.09 1.44 -9.19
C GLU A 111 -13.54 0.26 -8.31
N PHE A 112 -12.66 -0.24 -7.45
CA PHE A 112 -12.99 -1.25 -6.43
C PHE A 112 -13.45 -0.63 -5.12
N PHE A 113 -12.98 0.59 -4.83
CA PHE A 113 -13.37 1.32 -3.64
C PHE A 113 -14.27 2.49 -4.08
N LYS A 114 -15.57 2.36 -3.83
CA LYS A 114 -16.60 3.34 -4.25
C LYS A 114 -16.36 4.75 -3.75
N SER A 115 -15.51 4.91 -2.71
CA SER A 115 -15.06 6.19 -2.17
C SER A 115 -13.75 5.98 -1.41
N ASP A 116 -13.01 7.06 -1.18
CA ASP A 116 -11.80 7.05 -0.34
C ASP A 116 -12.08 6.52 1.08
N ILE A 117 -13.30 6.72 1.58
CA ILE A 117 -13.74 6.18 2.88
C ILE A 117 -13.66 4.65 2.91
N ASN A 118 -14.02 3.96 1.83
CA ASN A 118 -13.94 2.51 1.77
C ASN A 118 -12.48 2.02 1.74
N LEU A 119 -11.61 2.71 1.00
CA LEU A 119 -10.18 2.44 0.98
C LEU A 119 -9.56 2.70 2.34
N ASP A 120 -9.86 3.83 2.96
CA ASP A 120 -9.39 4.18 4.31
C ASP A 120 -9.81 3.14 5.34
N LYS A 121 -11.07 2.72 5.32
CA LYS A 121 -11.56 1.67 6.22
C LYS A 121 -10.82 0.37 6.01
N PHE A 122 -10.63 -0.05 4.75
CA PHE A 122 -9.89 -1.25 4.40
C PHE A 122 -8.44 -1.17 4.90
N VAL A 123 -7.76 -0.06 4.66
CA VAL A 123 -6.37 0.16 5.08
C VAL A 123 -6.25 0.18 6.60
N LYS A 124 -7.14 0.88 7.32
CA LYS A 124 -7.16 0.88 8.80
C LYS A 124 -7.27 -0.53 9.38
N GLN A 125 -8.02 -1.41 8.74
CA GLN A 125 -8.18 -2.80 9.18
C GLN A 125 -6.97 -3.70 8.86
N ASN A 126 -6.16 -3.34 7.88
CA ASN A 126 -5.12 -4.21 7.30
C ASN A 126 -3.70 -3.63 7.33
N TYR A 127 -3.49 -2.39 7.82
CA TYR A 127 -2.20 -1.70 7.70
C TYR A 127 -1.02 -2.42 8.40
N ALA A 128 -1.31 -3.27 9.39
CA ALA A 128 -0.30 -4.06 10.09
C ALA A 128 -0.09 -5.46 9.47
N ALA A 129 -0.85 -5.81 8.42
CA ALA A 129 -0.75 -7.12 7.80
C ALA A 129 0.55 -7.27 6.99
N SER A 130 1.09 -8.49 6.94
CA SER A 130 2.18 -8.80 6.03
C SER A 130 1.73 -8.66 4.56
N PRO A 131 2.65 -8.40 3.60
CA PRO A 131 2.31 -8.27 2.18
C PRO A 131 1.45 -9.42 1.66
N LEU A 132 1.77 -10.67 2.01
CA LEU A 132 1.01 -11.85 1.57
C LEU A 132 -0.41 -11.87 2.15
N ARG A 133 -0.58 -11.51 3.42
CA ARG A 133 -1.92 -11.41 4.03
C ARG A 133 -2.73 -10.26 3.42
N LEU A 134 -2.06 -9.15 3.14
CA LEU A 134 -2.68 -8.00 2.51
C LEU A 134 -3.15 -8.31 1.08
N MET A 135 -2.33 -9.03 0.29
CA MET A 135 -2.74 -9.54 -1.02
C MET A 135 -4.01 -10.40 -0.93
N GLY A 136 -4.03 -11.36 0.00
CA GLY A 136 -5.21 -12.22 0.22
C GLY A 136 -6.44 -11.43 0.67
N ALA A 137 -6.28 -10.39 1.48
CA ALA A 137 -7.36 -9.51 1.89
C ALA A 137 -7.93 -8.69 0.72
N ILE A 138 -7.06 -8.17 -0.15
CA ILE A 138 -7.45 -7.45 -1.37
C ILE A 138 -8.22 -8.38 -2.30
N ASP A 139 -7.66 -9.57 -2.57
CA ASP A 139 -8.30 -10.57 -3.44
C ASP A 139 -9.69 -10.96 -2.93
N SER A 140 -9.81 -11.17 -1.61
CA SER A 140 -11.09 -11.50 -0.97
C SER A 140 -12.08 -10.34 -1.04
N TYR A 141 -11.62 -9.10 -0.89
CA TYR A 141 -12.46 -7.91 -1.01
C TYR A 141 -13.00 -7.76 -2.44
N ILE A 142 -12.13 -7.88 -3.44
CA ILE A 142 -12.51 -7.75 -4.86
C ILE A 142 -13.43 -8.89 -5.28
N ALA A 143 -13.18 -10.12 -4.83
CA ALA A 143 -14.06 -11.26 -5.12
C ALA A 143 -15.48 -11.08 -4.55
N LYS A 144 -15.62 -10.41 -3.41
CA LYS A 144 -16.93 -10.06 -2.82
C LYS A 144 -17.59 -8.84 -3.50
N ASN A 145 -16.82 -8.03 -4.19
CA ASN A 145 -17.26 -6.80 -4.86
C ASN A 145 -16.77 -6.82 -6.32
N PRO A 146 -17.21 -7.80 -7.14
CA PRO A 146 -16.76 -7.92 -8.52
C PRO A 146 -17.17 -6.68 -9.30
N ARG A 147 -16.28 -6.21 -10.19
CA ARG A 147 -16.52 -5.11 -11.08
C ARG A 147 -16.79 -5.62 -12.48
N THR A 148 -17.99 -5.35 -12.97
CA THR A 148 -18.39 -5.60 -14.36
C THR A 148 -19.11 -4.37 -14.88
N TYR A 149 -18.83 -3.98 -16.12
CA TYR A 149 -19.47 -2.86 -16.81
C TYR A 149 -19.57 -3.13 -18.31
N CYS A 150 -20.35 -2.35 -19.03
CA CYS A 150 -20.46 -2.48 -20.49
C CYS A 150 -19.66 -1.38 -21.18
N ASP A 151 -19.04 -1.71 -22.32
CA ASP A 151 -18.44 -0.72 -23.22
C ASP A 151 -19.55 0.03 -24.01
N GLU A 152 -19.15 1.01 -24.80
CA GLU A 152 -20.03 1.81 -25.66
C GLU A 152 -20.82 0.98 -26.70
N ASN A 153 -20.40 -0.25 -26.97
CA ASN A 153 -21.05 -1.19 -27.85
C ASN A 153 -21.91 -2.23 -27.11
N GLY A 154 -22.12 -2.04 -25.80
CA GLY A 154 -22.90 -2.95 -24.94
C GLY A 154 -22.21 -4.27 -24.63
N LYS A 155 -20.91 -4.40 -24.91
CA LYS A 155 -20.15 -5.61 -24.57
C LYS A 155 -19.66 -5.58 -23.13
N GLU A 156 -19.84 -6.67 -22.42
CA GLU A 156 -19.41 -6.82 -21.05
C GLU A 156 -17.90 -6.82 -20.92
N ILE A 157 -17.43 -6.00 -19.99
CA ILE A 157 -16.03 -5.94 -19.55
C ILE A 157 -16.00 -6.29 -18.07
N THR A 158 -15.15 -7.25 -17.70
CA THR A 158 -14.97 -7.67 -16.31
C THR A 158 -13.55 -7.43 -15.87
N THR A 159 -13.35 -6.86 -14.70
CA THR A 159 -12.03 -6.73 -14.10
C THR A 159 -11.68 -8.02 -13.38
N VAL A 160 -10.58 -8.64 -13.76
CA VAL A 160 -10.12 -9.92 -13.23
C VAL A 160 -8.64 -9.85 -12.85
N LYS A 161 -8.22 -10.76 -11.96
CA LYS A 161 -6.80 -10.93 -11.67
C LYS A 161 -6.08 -11.48 -12.91
N ILE A 162 -4.89 -10.99 -13.19
CA ILE A 162 -4.14 -11.33 -14.41
C ILE A 162 -3.93 -12.83 -14.58
N ASP A 163 -3.78 -13.58 -13.50
CA ASP A 163 -3.56 -15.03 -13.52
C ASP A 163 -4.67 -15.82 -14.23
N SER A 164 -5.88 -15.27 -14.29
CA SER A 164 -6.99 -15.89 -15.01
C SER A 164 -6.91 -15.72 -16.53
N VAL A 165 -5.97 -14.93 -17.03
CA VAL A 165 -5.84 -14.56 -18.44
C VAL A 165 -4.44 -14.83 -18.98
N LYS A 166 -3.41 -14.51 -18.18
CA LYS A 166 -2.02 -14.55 -18.62
C LYS A 166 -1.08 -14.78 -17.44
N ASN A 167 0.03 -15.44 -17.69
CA ASN A 167 1.09 -15.60 -16.68
C ASN A 167 1.68 -14.23 -16.28
N ARG A 168 1.93 -14.04 -14.98
CA ARG A 168 2.39 -12.77 -14.40
C ARG A 168 3.71 -12.30 -15.01
N ILE A 169 4.71 -13.17 -15.15
CA ILE A 169 6.01 -12.79 -15.73
C ILE A 169 5.82 -12.31 -17.16
N THR A 170 5.03 -13.03 -17.96
CA THR A 170 4.71 -12.64 -19.34
C THR A 170 3.98 -11.30 -19.40
N HIS A 171 3.06 -11.06 -18.43
CA HIS A 171 2.33 -9.80 -18.34
C HIS A 171 3.27 -8.64 -18.03
N PHE A 172 4.04 -8.74 -16.95
CA PHE A 172 4.94 -7.67 -16.52
C PHE A 172 6.05 -7.39 -17.53
N ARG A 173 6.61 -8.44 -18.13
CA ARG A 173 7.59 -8.31 -19.21
C ARG A 173 7.00 -7.54 -20.40
N GLY A 174 5.77 -7.86 -20.79
CA GLY A 174 5.07 -7.13 -21.84
C GLY A 174 4.83 -5.66 -21.50
N ARG A 175 4.50 -5.34 -20.25
CA ARG A 175 4.38 -3.93 -19.79
C ARG A 175 5.71 -3.16 -19.85
N CYS A 176 6.83 -3.85 -19.63
CA CYS A 176 8.17 -3.28 -19.73
C CYS A 176 8.70 -3.23 -21.17
N GLY A 177 8.00 -3.81 -22.13
CA GLY A 177 8.41 -3.84 -23.55
C GLY A 177 9.67 -4.67 -23.83
N ILE A 178 10.09 -5.57 -22.91
CA ILE A 178 11.30 -6.38 -23.09
C ILE A 178 10.98 -7.79 -23.59
N SER A 179 11.90 -8.36 -24.37
CA SER A 179 11.82 -9.74 -24.86
C SER A 179 12.17 -10.75 -23.76
N ARG A 180 11.80 -12.02 -23.96
CA ARG A 180 12.19 -13.11 -23.05
C ARG A 180 13.71 -13.26 -22.97
N LYS A 181 14.40 -13.07 -24.10
CA LYS A 181 15.86 -13.11 -24.15
C LYS A 181 16.48 -12.00 -23.33
N GLU A 182 16.02 -10.77 -23.48
CA GLU A 182 16.48 -9.62 -22.67
C GLU A 182 16.23 -9.81 -21.18
N LEU A 183 15.08 -10.41 -20.81
CA LEU A 183 14.83 -10.73 -19.39
C LEU A 183 15.83 -11.76 -18.88
N SER A 184 16.11 -12.82 -19.67
CA SER A 184 17.12 -13.83 -19.35
C SER A 184 18.51 -13.20 -19.18
N ASP A 185 18.93 -12.38 -20.12
CA ASP A 185 20.25 -11.75 -20.11
C ASP A 185 20.41 -10.78 -18.92
N LYS A 186 19.38 -9.97 -18.62
CA LYS A 186 19.40 -9.00 -17.52
C LYS A 186 19.32 -9.63 -16.13
N THR A 187 18.64 -10.76 -16.01
CA THR A 187 18.47 -11.47 -14.73
C THR A 187 19.56 -12.50 -14.48
N GLU A 188 20.37 -12.82 -15.49
CA GLU A 188 21.33 -13.94 -15.48
C GLU A 188 20.66 -15.31 -15.21
N ILE A 189 19.35 -15.41 -15.47
CA ILE A 189 18.60 -16.66 -15.35
C ILE A 189 18.54 -17.31 -16.73
N ALA A 190 18.85 -18.60 -16.81
CA ALA A 190 18.85 -19.33 -18.08
C ALA A 190 17.52 -19.14 -18.83
N PHE A 191 17.59 -18.85 -20.13
CA PHE A 191 16.42 -18.64 -21.00
C PHE A 191 15.35 -19.72 -20.85
N LYS A 192 15.79 -20.99 -20.75
CA LYS A 192 14.88 -22.13 -20.57
C LYS A 192 14.12 -22.08 -19.23
N THR A 193 14.76 -21.55 -18.20
CA THR A 193 14.12 -21.37 -16.88
C THR A 193 13.04 -20.30 -16.97
N ILE A 194 13.34 -19.13 -17.56
CA ILE A 194 12.36 -18.07 -17.79
C ILE A 194 11.20 -18.59 -18.65
N GLU A 195 11.51 -19.33 -19.72
CA GLU A 195 10.48 -19.96 -20.57
C GLU A 195 9.57 -20.89 -19.77
N ASN A 196 10.13 -21.73 -18.90
CA ASN A 196 9.34 -22.64 -18.06
C ASN A 196 8.43 -21.89 -17.08
N TYR A 197 8.90 -20.79 -16.50
CA TYR A 197 8.06 -19.93 -15.67
C TYR A 197 6.91 -19.31 -16.48
N GLU A 198 7.19 -18.74 -17.66
CA GLU A 198 6.18 -18.09 -18.51
C GLU A 198 5.15 -19.07 -19.08
N LEU A 199 5.55 -20.29 -19.38
CA LEU A 199 4.67 -21.35 -19.88
C LEU A 199 3.93 -22.10 -18.77
N GLY A 200 4.16 -21.74 -17.50
CA GLY A 200 3.53 -22.41 -16.35
C GLY A 200 4.02 -23.84 -16.12
N ARG A 201 5.11 -24.28 -16.77
CA ARG A 201 5.73 -25.58 -16.54
C ARG A 201 6.34 -25.68 -15.14
N THR A 202 6.77 -24.56 -14.60
CA THR A 202 7.17 -24.38 -13.22
C THR A 202 6.23 -23.37 -12.57
N LYS A 203 5.61 -23.75 -11.46
CA LYS A 203 4.70 -22.86 -10.74
C LYS A 203 5.46 -21.65 -10.19
N LEU A 204 4.90 -20.45 -10.27
CA LEU A 204 5.53 -19.24 -9.75
C LEU A 204 5.70 -19.29 -8.21
N THR A 205 4.83 -20.01 -7.50
CA THR A 205 4.97 -20.28 -6.06
C THR A 205 6.19 -21.16 -5.72
N SER A 206 6.80 -21.80 -6.71
CA SER A 206 8.02 -22.63 -6.56
C SER A 206 9.27 -21.92 -7.07
N ILE A 207 9.17 -20.65 -7.47
CA ILE A 207 10.33 -19.86 -7.86
C ILE A 207 11.24 -19.64 -6.64
N SER A 208 12.56 -19.74 -6.83
CA SER A 208 13.48 -19.40 -5.75
C SER A 208 13.38 -17.92 -5.38
N VAL A 209 13.59 -17.61 -4.12
CA VAL A 209 13.57 -16.21 -3.62
C VAL A 209 14.53 -15.35 -4.44
N GLU A 210 15.73 -15.85 -4.72
CA GLU A 210 16.73 -15.14 -5.52
C GLU A 210 16.23 -14.84 -6.93
N ASN A 211 15.68 -15.82 -7.64
CA ASN A 211 15.14 -15.62 -8.98
C ASN A 211 13.94 -14.66 -8.98
N ALA A 212 13.07 -14.74 -7.96
CA ALA A 212 11.95 -13.82 -7.82
C ALA A 212 12.44 -12.38 -7.66
N PHE A 213 13.45 -12.14 -6.82
CA PHE A 213 14.04 -10.80 -6.65
C PHE A 213 14.73 -10.30 -7.93
N ARG A 214 15.55 -11.13 -8.60
CA ARG A 214 16.21 -10.75 -9.86
C ARG A 214 15.19 -10.36 -10.93
N ILE A 215 14.13 -11.16 -11.11
CA ILE A 215 13.06 -10.87 -12.08
C ILE A 215 12.33 -9.58 -11.68
N ALA A 216 11.93 -9.44 -10.41
CA ALA A 216 11.20 -8.28 -9.92
C ALA A 216 12.01 -6.99 -10.12
N GLN A 217 13.31 -7.02 -9.84
CA GLN A 217 14.22 -5.88 -10.02
C GLN A 217 14.28 -5.43 -11.49
N VAL A 218 14.44 -6.37 -12.42
CA VAL A 218 14.49 -6.06 -13.87
C VAL A 218 13.15 -5.53 -14.38
N LEU A 219 12.04 -6.03 -13.83
CA LEU A 219 10.69 -5.62 -14.22
C LEU A 219 10.19 -4.37 -13.47
N GLY A 220 10.97 -3.85 -12.51
CA GLY A 220 10.59 -2.67 -11.72
C GLY A 220 9.36 -2.88 -10.84
N ILE A 221 9.13 -4.12 -10.38
CA ILE A 221 7.97 -4.49 -9.55
C ILE A 221 8.41 -5.05 -8.21
N ARG A 222 7.46 -5.23 -7.30
CA ARG A 222 7.72 -5.93 -6.04
C ARG A 222 7.79 -7.44 -6.28
N ALA A 223 8.71 -8.13 -5.57
CA ALA A 223 8.87 -9.58 -5.71
C ALA A 223 7.58 -10.35 -5.33
N GLU A 224 6.83 -9.82 -4.36
CA GLU A 224 5.55 -10.38 -3.92
C GLU A 224 4.50 -10.43 -5.05
N TYR A 225 4.63 -9.58 -6.08
CA TYR A 225 3.69 -9.59 -7.21
C TYR A 225 3.91 -10.77 -8.17
N LEU A 226 5.02 -11.47 -8.06
CA LEU A 226 5.32 -12.66 -8.87
C LEU A 226 4.74 -13.96 -8.31
N ILE A 227 4.35 -13.96 -7.02
CA ILE A 227 3.98 -15.17 -6.29
C ILE A 227 2.47 -15.34 -6.16
#